data_f3477276a54e3e9e253c54e333008f01
#
_entry.id   f3477276a54e3e9e253c54e333008f01
#
_cell.length_a   1.000
_cell.length_b   1.000
_cell.length_c   1.000
_cell.angle_alpha   90.00
_cell.angle_beta   90.00
_cell.angle_gamma   90.00
#
_symmetry.space_group_name_H-M   'P 1'
#
loop_
_entity.id
_entity.type
_entity.pdbx_description
1 polymer ?
#
loop_
_entity_poly.entity_id
_entity_poly.type
_entity_poly.pdbx_seq_one_letter_code
_entity_poly.pdbx_strand_id
1 'polypeptide(L)'
;MKVNNVEFEFNISSLKQASALELALDHMGEREKKINKKKADPNSRLTEVLSDTLDMFRQFFIEATTVDLLQECDDVREATGIYYRFLDEVKKQKDTITEPYSTDRIL
;
A
#
# COMPACT_ATOMS: atom_id res chain seq x y z
N MET A 1 1.53 -0.48 -14.34
CA MET A 1 0.40 -0.33 -13.40
C MET A 1 -0.07 1.12 -13.36
N LYS A 2 -1.34 1.32 -13.26
CA LYS A 2 -1.92 2.66 -13.14
C LYS A 2 -2.87 2.71 -11.96
N VAL A 3 -2.60 3.59 -11.00
CA VAL A 3 -3.43 3.81 -9.82
C VAL A 3 -3.49 5.31 -9.55
N ASN A 4 -4.68 5.83 -9.25
CA ASN A 4 -4.91 7.26 -8.98
C ASN A 4 -4.38 8.17 -10.10
N ASN A 5 -4.57 7.78 -11.36
CA ASN A 5 -4.08 8.49 -12.54
C ASN A 5 -2.55 8.61 -12.62
N VAL A 6 -1.84 7.84 -11.81
CA VAL A 6 -0.37 7.74 -11.88
C VAL A 6 -0.01 6.43 -12.54
N GLU A 7 0.76 6.51 -13.62
CA GLU A 7 1.29 5.32 -14.27
C GLU A 7 2.74 5.10 -13.82
N PHE A 8 3.04 3.85 -13.45
CA PHE A 8 4.36 3.51 -12.91
C PHE A 8 4.64 2.03 -13.17
N GLU A 9 5.91 1.68 -13.15
CA GLU A 9 6.32 0.30 -13.29
C GLU A 9 6.38 -0.37 -11.93
N PHE A 10 5.58 -1.42 -11.77
CA PHE A 10 5.59 -2.24 -10.57
C PHE A 10 5.21 -3.66 -10.97
N ASN A 11 6.09 -4.62 -10.64
CA ASN A 11 5.89 -6.00 -11.03
C ASN A 11 6.34 -6.94 -9.91
N ILE A 12 5.39 -7.64 -9.30
CA ILE A 12 5.66 -8.54 -8.19
C ILE A 12 6.35 -9.86 -8.62
N SER A 13 6.54 -10.09 -9.91
CA SER A 13 7.38 -11.20 -10.36
C SER A 13 8.87 -10.91 -10.12
N SER A 14 9.22 -9.64 -9.89
CA SER A 14 10.55 -9.25 -9.44
C SER A 14 10.67 -9.50 -7.93
N LEU A 15 11.62 -10.34 -7.54
CA LEU A 15 11.85 -10.61 -6.12
C LEU A 15 12.17 -9.33 -5.35
N LYS A 16 12.92 -8.42 -5.95
CA LYS A 16 13.25 -7.14 -5.33
C LYS A 16 12.00 -6.30 -5.05
N GLN A 17 11.09 -6.21 -6.01
CA GLN A 17 9.88 -5.43 -5.86
C GLN A 17 8.89 -6.10 -4.91
N ALA A 18 8.77 -7.41 -4.96
CA ALA A 18 7.95 -8.16 -4.02
C ALA A 18 8.45 -7.99 -2.58
N SER A 19 9.77 -8.04 -2.38
CA SER A 19 10.37 -7.84 -1.07
C SER A 19 10.14 -6.43 -0.55
N ALA A 20 10.24 -5.42 -1.41
CA ALA A 20 9.96 -4.04 -1.02
C ALA A 20 8.50 -3.87 -0.59
N LEU A 21 7.57 -4.51 -1.30
CA LEU A 21 6.15 -4.48 -0.95
C LEU A 21 5.91 -5.11 0.44
N GLU A 22 6.47 -6.28 0.68
CA GLU A 22 6.29 -6.97 1.97
C GLU A 22 6.85 -6.14 3.12
N LEU A 23 8.03 -5.56 2.94
CA LEU A 23 8.64 -4.71 3.94
C LEU A 23 7.81 -3.44 4.18
N ALA A 24 7.28 -2.85 3.12
CA ALA A 24 6.41 -1.68 3.24
C ALA A 24 5.13 -2.00 4.02
N LEU A 25 4.55 -3.20 3.80
CA LEU A 25 3.39 -3.66 4.57
C LEU A 25 3.71 -3.82 6.05
N ASP A 26 4.87 -4.40 6.37
CA ASP A 26 5.30 -4.56 7.76
C ASP A 26 5.48 -3.20 8.45
N HIS A 27 6.14 -2.25 7.80
CA HIS A 27 6.34 -0.90 8.33
C HIS A 27 5.00 -0.18 8.51
N MET A 28 4.10 -0.34 7.57
CA MET A 28 2.77 0.26 7.67
C MET A 28 2.01 -0.29 8.88
N GLY A 29 2.09 -1.59 9.14
CA GLY A 29 1.50 -2.21 10.32
C GLY A 29 2.02 -1.62 11.63
N GLU A 30 3.32 -1.35 11.71
CA GLU A 30 3.91 -0.71 12.88
C GLU A 30 3.43 0.73 13.06
N ARG A 31 3.32 1.48 11.98
CA ARG A 31 2.79 2.85 12.02
C ARG A 31 1.32 2.85 12.43
N GLU A 32 0.54 1.90 11.93
CA GLU A 32 -0.87 1.77 12.28
C GLU A 32 -1.08 1.56 13.78
N LYS A 33 -0.24 0.73 14.41
CA LYS A 33 -0.30 0.53 15.85
C LYS A 33 -0.13 1.83 16.63
N LYS A 34 0.82 2.68 16.21
CA LYS A 34 1.05 3.99 16.83
C LYS A 34 -0.14 4.92 16.64
N ILE A 35 -0.73 4.92 15.45
CA ILE A 35 -1.91 5.73 15.15
C ILE A 35 -3.09 5.29 16.00
N ASN A 36 -3.29 3.99 16.17
CA ASN A 36 -4.38 3.45 16.98
C ASN A 36 -4.24 3.86 18.45
N LYS A 37 -3.03 3.94 18.97
CA LYS A 37 -2.79 4.46 20.32
C LYS A 37 -3.20 5.92 20.44
N LYS A 38 -2.90 6.74 19.43
CA LYS A 38 -3.32 8.14 19.41
C LYS A 38 -4.83 8.27 19.32
N LYS A 39 -5.49 7.44 18.51
CA LYS A 39 -6.96 7.43 18.43
C LYS A 39 -7.62 7.14 19.76
N ALA A 40 -7.02 6.28 20.56
CA ALA A 40 -7.54 5.92 21.88
C ALA A 40 -7.28 6.99 22.95
N ASP A 41 -6.37 7.91 22.69
CA ASP A 41 -6.02 8.98 23.64
C ASP A 41 -6.97 10.17 23.45
N PRO A 42 -7.77 10.54 24.48
CA PRO A 42 -8.71 11.65 24.36
C PRO A 42 -8.02 13.01 24.21
N ASN A 43 -6.72 13.10 24.50
CA ASN A 43 -5.94 14.34 24.35
C ASN A 43 -5.35 14.51 22.94
N SER A 44 -5.40 13.48 22.10
CA SER A 44 -4.93 13.59 20.73
C SER A 44 -5.85 14.44 19.88
N ARG A 45 -5.27 15.29 19.02
CA ARG A 45 -6.04 16.11 18.11
C ARG A 45 -6.44 15.29 16.87
N LEU A 46 -7.64 15.54 16.39
CA LEU A 46 -8.14 14.90 15.17
C LEU A 46 -7.20 15.16 13.98
N THR A 47 -6.73 16.39 13.82
CA THR A 47 -5.82 16.75 12.73
C THR A 47 -4.51 15.97 12.77
N GLU A 48 -4.00 15.69 13.97
CA GLU A 48 -2.79 14.87 14.14
C GLU A 48 -3.02 13.44 13.69
N VAL A 49 -4.14 12.84 14.10
CA VAL A 49 -4.48 11.47 13.69
C VAL A 49 -4.66 11.36 12.19
N LEU A 50 -5.35 12.32 11.57
CA LEU A 50 -5.55 12.33 10.12
C LEU A 50 -4.23 12.52 9.37
N SER A 51 -3.39 13.44 9.83
CA SER A 51 -2.09 13.69 9.24
C SER A 51 -1.19 12.46 9.30
N ASP A 52 -1.13 11.81 10.46
CA ASP A 52 -0.34 10.59 10.63
C ASP A 52 -0.83 9.46 9.73
N THR A 53 -2.15 9.36 9.56
CA THR A 53 -2.75 8.34 8.69
C THR A 53 -2.39 8.57 7.22
N LEU A 54 -2.47 9.82 6.76
CA LEU A 54 -2.04 10.16 5.40
C LEU A 54 -0.56 9.89 5.19
N ASP A 55 0.28 10.23 6.16
CA ASP A 55 1.72 9.96 6.11
C ASP A 55 2.00 8.46 6.06
N MET A 56 1.23 7.67 6.80
CA MET A 56 1.35 6.21 6.78
C MET A 56 1.14 5.66 5.36
N PHE A 57 0.08 6.06 4.68
CA PHE A 57 -0.18 5.62 3.33
C PHE A 57 0.87 6.13 2.34
N ARG A 58 1.27 7.40 2.47
CA ARG A 58 2.28 7.98 1.59
C ARG A 58 3.62 7.25 1.71
N GLN A 59 4.05 7.00 2.94
CA GLN A 59 5.27 6.24 3.20
C GLN A 59 5.19 4.83 2.64
N PHE A 60 4.04 4.18 2.80
CA PHE A 60 3.82 2.86 2.25
C PHE A 60 4.05 2.84 0.73
N PHE A 61 3.43 3.77 0.00
CA PHE A 61 3.58 3.81 -1.46
C PHE A 61 5.01 4.09 -1.89
N ILE A 62 5.69 5.02 -1.22
CA ILE A 62 7.08 5.35 -1.53
C ILE A 62 7.99 4.15 -1.29
N GLU A 63 7.81 3.44 -0.19
CA GLU A 63 8.61 2.25 0.13
C GLU A 63 8.32 1.11 -0.83
N ALA A 64 7.06 0.88 -1.18
CA ALA A 64 6.67 -0.22 -2.03
C ALA A 64 6.98 0.02 -3.51
N THR A 65 6.73 1.23 -4.01
CA THR A 65 6.74 1.53 -5.45
C THR A 65 7.71 2.61 -5.86
N THR A 66 8.31 3.34 -4.92
CA THR A 66 9.13 4.53 -5.14
C THR A 66 8.35 5.75 -5.66
N VAL A 67 7.03 5.65 -5.74
CA VAL A 67 6.16 6.70 -6.27
C VAL A 67 5.13 7.10 -5.23
N ASP A 68 4.88 8.41 -5.09
CA ASP A 68 3.83 8.93 -4.22
C ASP A 68 2.49 8.86 -4.96
N LEU A 69 1.73 7.78 -4.72
CA LEU A 69 0.44 7.59 -5.36
C LEU A 69 -0.67 8.47 -4.77
N LEU A 70 -0.47 9.01 -3.57
CA LEU A 70 -1.44 9.93 -2.98
C LEU A 70 -1.41 11.31 -3.62
N GLN A 71 -0.26 11.73 -4.11
CA GLN A 71 -0.08 13.07 -4.67
C GLN A 71 -0.55 14.15 -3.68
N GLU A 72 -1.54 14.97 -4.06
CA GLU A 72 -2.06 16.05 -3.22
C GLU A 72 -3.28 15.62 -2.39
N CYS A 73 -3.57 14.32 -2.31
CA CYS A 73 -4.70 13.80 -1.54
C CYS A 73 -4.56 14.19 -0.06
N ASP A 74 -5.58 14.84 0.49
CA ASP A 74 -5.62 15.23 1.89
C ASP A 74 -6.77 14.57 2.66
N ASP A 75 -7.46 13.62 2.04
CA ASP A 75 -8.62 12.93 2.61
C ASP A 75 -8.27 11.47 2.89
N VAL A 76 -8.36 11.07 4.16
CA VAL A 76 -8.03 9.71 4.61
C VAL A 76 -8.91 8.65 3.93
N ARG A 77 -10.17 8.96 3.69
CA ARG A 77 -11.11 8.04 3.05
C ARG A 77 -10.70 7.79 1.60
N GLU A 78 -10.29 8.84 0.91
CA GLU A 78 -9.77 8.77 -0.46
C GLU A 78 -8.44 8.02 -0.51
N ALA A 79 -7.54 8.31 0.42
CA ALA A 79 -6.26 7.62 0.53
C ALA A 79 -6.45 6.11 0.76
N THR A 80 -7.39 5.74 1.61
CA THR A 80 -7.74 4.34 1.86
C THR A 80 -8.22 3.66 0.58
N GLY A 81 -9.04 4.33 -0.21
CA GLY A 81 -9.51 3.83 -1.50
C GLY A 81 -8.38 3.61 -2.49
N ILE A 82 -7.43 4.54 -2.55
CA ILE A 82 -6.24 4.41 -3.41
C ILE A 82 -5.41 3.19 -2.98
N TYR A 83 -5.22 3.01 -1.69
CA TYR A 83 -4.51 1.87 -1.13
C TYR A 83 -5.15 0.54 -1.54
N TYR A 84 -6.46 0.41 -1.40
CA TYR A 84 -7.16 -0.82 -1.78
C TYR A 84 -7.12 -1.08 -3.28
N ARG A 85 -7.20 -0.04 -4.10
CA ARG A 85 -7.05 -0.20 -5.56
C ARG A 85 -5.66 -0.70 -5.93
N PHE A 86 -4.63 -0.19 -5.24
CA PHE A 86 -3.27 -0.70 -5.44
C PHE A 86 -3.18 -2.18 -5.08
N LEU A 87 -3.72 -2.59 -3.93
CA LEU A 87 -3.70 -4.00 -3.52
C LEU A 87 -4.46 -4.90 -4.51
N ASP A 88 -5.57 -4.41 -5.07
CA ASP A 88 -6.31 -5.15 -6.09
C ASP A 88 -5.45 -5.39 -7.34
N GLU A 89 -4.71 -4.40 -7.78
CA GLU A 89 -3.79 -4.55 -8.91
C GLU A 89 -2.65 -5.53 -8.59
N VAL A 90 -2.12 -5.49 -7.38
CA VAL A 90 -1.12 -6.46 -6.93
C VAL A 90 -1.69 -7.88 -6.95
N LYS A 91 -2.92 -8.05 -6.49
CA LYS A 91 -3.59 -9.36 -6.51
C LYS A 91 -3.75 -9.89 -7.92
N LYS A 92 -4.13 -9.03 -8.86
CA LYS A 92 -4.25 -9.41 -10.28
C LYS A 92 -2.91 -9.89 -10.83
N GLN A 93 -1.82 -9.20 -10.52
CA GLN A 93 -0.48 -9.62 -10.91
C GLN A 93 -0.12 -10.98 -10.30
N LYS A 94 -0.41 -11.17 -9.03
CA LYS A 94 -0.13 -12.41 -8.32
C LYS A 94 -0.87 -13.59 -8.97
N ASP A 95 -2.14 -13.42 -9.28
CA ASP A 95 -2.95 -14.46 -9.92
C ASP A 95 -2.37 -14.82 -11.29
N THR A 96 -1.92 -13.84 -12.05
CA THR A 96 -1.30 -14.05 -13.35
C THR A 96 0.04 -14.80 -13.26
N ILE A 97 0.85 -14.52 -12.24
CA ILE A 97 2.15 -15.16 -12.06
C ILE A 97 1.99 -16.63 -11.70
N THR A 98 1.04 -16.97 -10.83
CA THR A 98 0.91 -18.34 -10.31
C THR A 98 0.10 -19.25 -11.24
N GLU A 99 -0.82 -18.70 -12.00
CA GLU A 99 -1.75 -19.46 -12.84
C GLU A 99 -1.07 -20.36 -13.87
N PRO A 100 -0.09 -19.89 -14.65
CA PRO A 100 0.56 -20.75 -15.64
C PRO A 100 1.30 -21.94 -15.08
N TYR A 101 1.76 -21.84 -13.84
CA TYR A 101 2.56 -22.92 -13.21
C TYR A 101 1.68 -23.98 -12.58
N SER A 102 0.51 -23.62 -12.10
CA SER A 102 -0.35 -24.56 -11.40
C SER A 102 -0.88 -25.64 -12.32
N THR A 103 -1.13 -25.33 -13.59
CA THR A 103 -1.66 -26.28 -14.57
C THR A 103 -0.58 -27.24 -15.06
N ASP A 104 0.58 -26.73 -15.38
CA ASP A 104 1.66 -27.54 -15.96
C ASP A 104 2.24 -28.53 -14.98
N ARG A 105 2.23 -28.23 -13.71
CA ARG A 105 2.82 -29.10 -12.68
C ARG A 105 1.98 -30.31 -12.32
N ILE A 106 0.71 -30.25 -12.62
CA ILE A 106 -0.18 -31.36 -12.37
C ILE A 106 0.04 -32.47 -13.39
N LEU A 107 0.51 -32.10 -14.54
CA LEU A 107 0.77 -33.01 -15.63
C LEU A 107 2.16 -33.63 -15.55
#